data_ac8293a090b03ff20ef7754a6fc77aee
#
_entry.id   ac8293a090b03ff20ef7754a6fc77aee
#
_cell.length_a   1.000
_cell.length_b   1.000
_cell.length_c   1.000
_cell.angle_alpha   90.00
_cell.angle_beta   90.00
_cell.angle_gamma   90.00
#
_symmetry.space_group_name_H-M   'P 1'
#
loop_
_entity.id
_entity.type
_entity.pdbx_description
1 polymer ?
#
loop_
_entity_poly.entity_id
_entity_poly.type
_entity_poly.pdbx_seq_one_letter_code
_entity_poly.pdbx_strand_id
1 'polypeptide(L)'
;LADRQPALVPLPGRRPTGPEQRHDPASMPGLRQPFLDWPYSEGLRLDEALHPLTIMAVGLYGDVLPNQNGAPLRLVVPWKYGFKSGKSIVKIRFTDRQPQTTWNLAQPEEYGFYANVNPDVSHPRWSQEKERRIGEFFKRKTLPFNGYAEQVAQLYAGMDLRKFY
;
A
#
# COMPACT_ATOMS: atom_id res chain seq x y z
N LEU A 1 28.59 -4.15 1.40
CA LEU A 1 27.79 -4.11 2.65
C LEU A 1 26.38 -3.69 2.24
N ALA A 2 25.50 -4.67 2.03
CA ALA A 2 24.10 -4.40 1.74
C ALA A 2 23.46 -3.77 2.98
N ASP A 3 23.02 -2.54 2.82
CA ASP A 3 22.31 -1.78 3.84
C ASP A 3 21.02 -2.53 4.20
N ARG A 4 21.00 -3.13 5.37
CA ARG A 4 19.83 -3.84 5.90
C ARG A 4 18.84 -2.80 6.42
N GLN A 5 17.96 -2.32 5.55
CA GLN A 5 16.92 -1.40 5.98
C GLN A 5 15.74 -2.18 6.56
N PRO A 6 15.33 -1.90 7.79
CA PRO A 6 14.15 -2.51 8.39
C PRO A 6 12.88 -2.09 7.64
N ALA A 7 11.93 -3.00 7.53
CA ALA A 7 10.64 -2.74 6.91
C ALA A 7 9.51 -2.73 7.94
N LEU A 8 8.50 -1.89 7.70
CA LEU A 8 7.29 -1.80 8.52
C LEU A 8 6.24 -2.77 7.99
N VAL A 9 5.81 -3.73 8.80
CA VAL A 9 4.80 -4.72 8.40
C VAL A 9 3.60 -4.64 9.32
N PRO A 10 2.38 -4.47 8.81
CA PRO A 10 1.17 -4.81 9.54
C PRO A 10 1.12 -6.33 9.73
N LEU A 11 1.04 -6.81 10.96
CA LEU A 11 0.89 -8.24 11.23
C LEU A 11 -0.55 -8.66 11.38
N PRO A 12 -0.83 -9.96 11.11
CA PRO A 12 -2.09 -10.56 11.47
C PRO A 12 -2.36 -10.41 12.97
N GLY A 13 -3.52 -9.85 13.31
CA GLY A 13 -3.88 -9.57 14.68
C GLY A 13 -3.96 -10.83 15.53
N ARG A 14 -3.36 -10.78 16.74
CA ARG A 14 -3.90 -11.50 17.87
C ARG A 14 -5.33 -10.98 18.07
N ARG A 15 -6.28 -11.87 18.34
CA ARG A 15 -7.67 -11.51 18.65
C ARG A 15 -7.69 -10.41 19.72
N PRO A 16 -8.36 -9.28 19.51
CA PRO A 16 -8.58 -8.32 20.57
C PRO A 16 -9.44 -8.99 21.67
N THR A 17 -9.03 -8.83 22.93
CA THR A 17 -9.85 -9.19 24.08
C THR A 17 -10.85 -8.06 24.40
N GLY A 18 -11.67 -7.70 23.43
CA GLY A 18 -12.81 -6.79 23.53
C GLY A 18 -13.95 -7.38 22.70
N PRO A 19 -15.16 -6.80 22.65
CA PRO A 19 -16.23 -7.35 21.82
C PRO A 19 -15.69 -7.49 20.39
N GLU A 20 -15.37 -8.73 20.06
CA GLU A 20 -14.72 -9.17 18.85
C GLU A 20 -15.55 -8.68 17.66
N GLN A 21 -15.06 -7.72 16.90
CA GLN A 21 -15.46 -7.65 15.50
C GLN A 21 -14.91 -8.93 14.87
N ARG A 22 -15.69 -10.00 14.94
CA ARG A 22 -15.40 -11.22 14.22
C ARG A 22 -15.27 -10.83 12.76
N HIS A 23 -14.16 -11.19 12.13
CA HIS A 23 -14.09 -11.25 10.67
C HIS A 23 -15.11 -12.30 10.23
N ASP A 24 -16.37 -11.88 10.19
CA ASP A 24 -17.46 -12.74 9.77
C ASP A 24 -17.54 -12.74 8.24
N PRO A 25 -17.22 -13.87 7.59
CA PRO A 25 -17.32 -13.98 6.13
C PRO A 25 -18.73 -13.69 5.59
N ALA A 26 -19.75 -13.74 6.41
CA ALA A 26 -21.12 -13.41 6.01
C ALA A 26 -21.32 -11.91 5.84
N SER A 27 -20.72 -11.10 6.73
CA SER A 27 -20.80 -9.64 6.69
C SER A 27 -19.66 -8.99 5.90
N MET A 28 -18.59 -9.74 5.57
CA MET A 28 -17.40 -9.26 4.86
C MET A 28 -17.12 -10.12 3.60
N PRO A 29 -17.84 -9.89 2.49
CA PRO A 29 -17.72 -10.71 1.29
C PRO A 29 -16.30 -10.84 0.73
N GLY A 30 -15.44 -9.83 0.94
CA GLY A 30 -14.05 -9.83 0.52
C GLY A 30 -13.20 -10.94 1.16
N LEU A 31 -13.58 -11.45 2.35
CA LEU A 31 -12.90 -12.57 3.01
C LEU A 31 -13.15 -13.92 2.32
N ARG A 32 -14.14 -14.00 1.42
CA ARG A 32 -14.45 -15.20 0.65
C ARG A 32 -13.64 -15.32 -0.63
N GLN A 33 -12.83 -14.32 -0.96
CA GLN A 33 -12.01 -14.35 -2.17
C GLN A 33 -10.90 -15.39 -2.01
N PRO A 34 -10.88 -16.46 -2.82
CA PRO A 34 -9.97 -17.60 -2.62
C PRO A 34 -8.51 -17.32 -3.04
N PHE A 35 -8.27 -16.17 -3.67
CA PHE A 35 -6.94 -15.82 -4.19
C PHE A 35 -6.12 -14.92 -3.27
N LEU A 36 -6.66 -14.51 -2.12
CA LEU A 36 -5.93 -13.72 -1.13
C LEU A 36 -5.87 -14.45 0.20
N ASP A 37 -4.67 -14.58 0.72
CA ASP A 37 -4.46 -15.04 2.09
C ASP A 37 -4.75 -13.91 3.07
N TRP A 38 -5.64 -14.19 4.00
CA TRP A 38 -5.98 -13.29 5.08
C TRP A 38 -5.28 -13.67 6.38
N PRO A 39 -4.90 -12.70 7.20
CA PRO A 39 -5.15 -11.26 7.10
C PRO A 39 -4.23 -10.56 6.09
N TYR A 40 -4.73 -9.46 5.51
CA TYR A 40 -3.97 -8.64 4.57
C TYR A 40 -2.69 -8.10 5.22
N SER A 41 -1.57 -8.27 4.53
CA SER A 41 -0.26 -7.87 4.98
C SER A 41 0.42 -6.96 3.94
N GLU A 42 1.01 -5.86 4.40
CA GLU A 42 1.74 -4.92 3.55
C GLU A 42 3.03 -4.46 4.23
N GLY A 43 3.98 -3.91 3.45
CA GLY A 43 5.24 -3.45 4.00
C GLY A 43 5.80 -2.22 3.28
N LEU A 44 6.56 -1.42 4.03
CA LEU A 44 7.34 -0.28 3.52
C LEU A 44 8.78 -0.41 4.01
N ARG A 45 9.73 0.14 3.25
CA ARG A 45 11.06 0.41 3.81
C ARG A 45 10.93 1.46 4.91
N LEU A 46 11.89 1.48 5.84
CA LEU A 46 11.84 2.40 6.97
C LEU A 46 11.94 3.88 6.53
N ASP A 47 12.76 4.16 5.53
CA ASP A 47 12.88 5.50 4.95
C ASP A 47 11.59 5.98 4.26
N GLU A 48 10.86 5.07 3.60
CA GLU A 48 9.53 5.36 3.07
C GLU A 48 8.50 5.59 4.20
N ALA A 49 8.55 4.76 5.23
CA ALA A 49 7.63 4.84 6.36
C ALA A 49 7.82 6.10 7.20
N LEU A 50 9.05 6.60 7.29
CA LEU A 50 9.42 7.83 8.04
C LEU A 50 9.35 9.10 7.17
N HIS A 51 9.06 8.97 5.88
CA HIS A 51 8.98 10.13 5.00
C HIS A 51 7.79 11.04 5.39
N PRO A 52 7.94 12.38 5.38
CA PRO A 52 6.89 13.33 5.77
C PRO A 52 5.56 13.19 5.01
N LEU A 53 5.59 12.65 3.79
CA LEU A 53 4.38 12.38 2.99
C LEU A 53 3.69 11.07 3.36
N THR A 54 4.29 10.22 4.17
CA THR A 54 3.65 9.00 4.68
C THR A 54 2.76 9.36 5.86
N ILE A 55 1.47 9.08 5.75
CA ILE A 55 0.47 9.51 6.71
C ILE A 55 -0.26 8.30 7.27
N MET A 56 -0.46 8.31 8.60
CA MET A 56 -1.38 7.42 9.29
C MET A 56 -2.68 8.19 9.54
N ALA A 57 -3.70 7.91 8.73
CA ALA A 57 -4.96 8.63 8.78
C ALA A 57 -5.98 7.94 9.70
N VAL A 58 -6.62 8.75 10.55
CA VAL A 58 -7.68 8.34 11.50
C VAL A 58 -9.03 9.00 11.19
N GLY A 59 -9.04 9.96 10.27
CA GLY A 59 -10.22 10.73 9.89
C GLY A 59 -10.24 11.11 8.42
N LEU A 60 -11.38 11.60 7.96
CA LEU A 60 -11.62 12.07 6.60
C LEU A 60 -12.64 13.22 6.64
N TYR A 61 -12.31 14.35 6.01
CA TYR A 61 -13.17 15.55 5.94
C TYR A 61 -13.63 16.09 7.30
N GLY A 62 -12.81 15.97 8.34
CA GLY A 62 -13.12 16.44 9.68
C GLY A 62 -13.84 15.43 10.59
N ASP A 63 -14.24 14.29 10.05
CA ASP A 63 -14.91 13.22 10.77
C ASP A 63 -14.03 12.00 11.00
N VAL A 64 -14.46 11.11 11.89
CA VAL A 64 -13.83 9.81 12.12
C VAL A 64 -13.86 8.98 10.83
N LEU A 65 -12.77 8.27 10.55
CA LEU A 65 -12.65 7.46 9.36
C LEU A 65 -13.75 6.38 9.32
N PRO A 66 -14.59 6.31 8.26
CA PRO A 66 -15.57 5.25 8.10
C PRO A 66 -14.90 3.87 7.93
N ASN A 67 -15.58 2.80 8.34
CA ASN A 67 -15.07 1.42 8.25
C ASN A 67 -14.62 1.06 6.83
N GLN A 68 -15.42 1.36 5.82
CA GLN A 68 -15.09 1.11 4.41
C GLN A 68 -13.86 1.87 3.93
N ASN A 69 -13.53 2.99 4.57
CA ASN A 69 -12.36 3.82 4.23
C ASN A 69 -11.11 3.40 5.02
N GLY A 70 -11.24 2.43 5.93
CA GLY A 70 -10.13 1.81 6.62
C GLY A 70 -9.99 2.16 8.10
N ALA A 71 -11.11 2.44 8.80
CA ALA A 71 -11.08 2.60 10.26
C ALA A 71 -10.47 1.36 10.95
N PRO A 72 -9.87 1.49 12.14
CA PRO A 72 -9.64 2.75 12.87
C PRO A 72 -8.45 3.57 12.37
N LEU A 73 -7.53 2.95 11.60
CA LEU A 73 -6.29 3.54 11.15
C LEU A 73 -5.94 3.01 9.76
N ARG A 74 -5.62 3.90 8.83
CA ARG A 74 -5.13 3.51 7.52
C ARG A 74 -3.81 4.20 7.17
N LEU A 75 -3.01 3.52 6.36
CA LEU A 75 -1.82 4.09 5.74
C LEU A 75 -2.21 4.88 4.48
N VAL A 76 -1.54 6.02 4.26
CA VAL A 76 -1.60 6.79 3.01
C VAL A 76 -0.18 7.08 2.56
N VAL A 77 0.18 6.60 1.37
CA VAL A 77 1.48 6.83 0.73
C VAL A 77 1.22 7.37 -0.67
N PRO A 78 1.15 8.69 -0.86
CA PRO A 78 0.55 9.30 -2.04
C PRO A 78 1.32 9.06 -3.35
N TRP A 79 2.58 8.69 -3.29
CA TRP A 79 3.41 8.42 -4.47
C TRP A 79 3.39 6.96 -4.94
N LYS A 80 2.67 6.08 -4.22
CA LYS A 80 2.55 4.65 -4.51
C LYS A 80 1.15 4.31 -5.02
N TYR A 81 1.04 3.16 -5.68
CA TYR A 81 -0.27 2.62 -6.05
C TYR A 81 -1.12 2.31 -4.81
N GLY A 82 -2.43 2.47 -4.94
CA GLY A 82 -3.36 2.46 -3.82
C GLY A 82 -3.37 1.18 -2.97
N PHE A 83 -3.05 0.01 -3.57
CA PHE A 83 -2.99 -1.24 -2.81
C PHE A 83 -1.91 -1.24 -1.72
N LYS A 84 -0.88 -0.39 -1.85
CA LYS A 84 0.18 -0.21 -0.86
C LYS A 84 -0.30 0.47 0.41
N SER A 85 -1.39 1.21 0.33
CA SER A 85 -1.99 1.95 1.45
C SER A 85 -2.93 1.08 2.27
N GLY A 86 -2.39 0.22 3.13
CA GLY A 86 -3.16 -0.70 3.98
C GLY A 86 -4.25 -0.01 4.79
N LYS A 87 -5.41 -0.66 4.88
CA LYS A 87 -6.58 -0.22 5.64
C LYS A 87 -6.78 -1.05 6.89
N SER A 88 -7.49 -0.48 7.88
CA SER A 88 -7.89 -1.19 9.10
C SER A 88 -6.71 -1.82 9.82
N ILE A 89 -5.65 -1.03 10.00
CA ILE A 89 -4.40 -1.49 10.58
C ILE A 89 -4.62 -1.85 12.04
N VAL A 90 -4.31 -3.09 12.40
CA VAL A 90 -4.44 -3.61 13.76
C VAL A 90 -3.09 -3.97 14.39
N LYS A 91 -2.04 -4.04 13.58
CA LYS A 91 -0.69 -4.37 14.04
C LYS A 91 0.38 -3.79 13.13
N ILE A 92 1.42 -3.24 13.74
CA ILE A 92 2.63 -2.75 13.07
C ILE A 92 3.82 -3.50 13.66
N ARG A 93 4.72 -3.98 12.81
CA ARG A 93 5.97 -4.65 13.21
C ARG A 93 7.14 -4.09 12.42
N PHE A 94 8.25 -3.89 13.12
CA PHE A 94 9.55 -3.65 12.50
C PHE A 94 10.26 -4.99 12.26
N THR A 95 10.95 -5.11 11.13
CA THR A 95 11.71 -6.30 10.75
C THR A 95 13.00 -5.89 10.04
N ASP A 96 14.03 -6.72 10.15
CA ASP A 96 15.33 -6.56 9.48
C ASP A 96 15.35 -7.16 8.06
N ARG A 97 14.25 -7.74 7.62
CA ARG A 97 14.11 -8.38 6.30
C ARG A 97 12.88 -7.82 5.58
N GLN A 98 12.97 -7.72 4.26
CA GLN A 98 11.81 -7.39 3.44
C GLN A 98 10.71 -8.44 3.66
N PRO A 99 9.52 -8.01 4.10
CA PRO A 99 8.40 -8.93 4.29
C PRO A 99 7.79 -9.32 2.95
N GLN A 100 7.15 -10.47 2.93
CA GLN A 100 6.23 -10.82 1.87
C GLN A 100 4.93 -10.02 2.06
N THR A 101 4.35 -9.54 0.97
CA THR A 101 3.09 -8.78 0.98
C THR A 101 1.99 -9.56 0.27
N THR A 102 0.74 -9.35 0.67
CA THR A 102 -0.39 -10.14 0.18
C THR A 102 -0.51 -10.15 -1.34
N TRP A 103 -0.46 -8.99 -1.98
CA TRP A 103 -0.57 -8.93 -3.44
C TRP A 103 0.65 -9.48 -4.16
N ASN A 104 1.86 -9.23 -3.64
CA ASN A 104 3.07 -9.80 -4.24
C ASN A 104 3.09 -11.33 -4.16
N LEU A 105 2.56 -11.91 -3.08
CA LEU A 105 2.40 -13.37 -2.98
C LEU A 105 1.35 -13.92 -3.95
N ALA A 106 0.22 -13.21 -4.09
CA ALA A 106 -0.88 -13.66 -4.93
C ALA A 106 -0.57 -13.55 -6.43
N GLN A 107 0.07 -12.45 -6.84
CA GLN A 107 0.34 -12.13 -8.23
C GLN A 107 1.67 -11.33 -8.36
N PRO A 108 2.82 -12.01 -8.22
CA PRO A 108 4.14 -11.35 -8.18
C PRO A 108 4.51 -10.63 -9.49
N GLU A 109 3.93 -11.06 -10.61
CA GLU A 109 4.16 -10.43 -11.93
C GLU A 109 3.39 -9.12 -12.13
N GLU A 110 2.39 -8.85 -11.28
CA GLU A 110 1.55 -7.67 -11.37
C GLU A 110 1.83 -6.66 -10.24
N TYR A 111 2.21 -7.15 -9.06
CA TYR A 111 2.33 -6.34 -7.84
C TYR A 111 3.71 -6.46 -7.22
N GLY A 112 4.55 -5.48 -7.49
CA GLY A 112 5.87 -5.37 -6.87
C GLY A 112 5.82 -4.90 -5.42
N PHE A 113 6.92 -5.08 -4.70
CA PHE A 113 7.02 -4.66 -3.30
C PHE A 113 6.97 -3.14 -3.14
N TYR A 114 7.67 -2.40 -4.01
CA TYR A 114 7.75 -0.94 -3.88
C TYR A 114 6.47 -0.24 -4.30
N ALA A 115 5.82 -0.73 -5.36
CA ALA A 115 4.55 -0.22 -5.86
C ALA A 115 4.53 1.30 -6.12
N ASN A 116 5.66 1.87 -6.51
CA ASN A 116 5.75 3.27 -6.90
C ASN A 116 4.99 3.52 -8.19
N VAL A 117 4.24 4.62 -8.27
CA VAL A 117 3.57 4.99 -9.51
C VAL A 117 4.62 5.26 -10.59
N ASN A 118 4.67 4.38 -11.59
CA ASN A 118 5.63 4.44 -12.69
C ASN A 118 4.91 4.25 -14.02
N PRO A 119 4.70 5.33 -14.81
CA PRO A 119 4.02 5.25 -16.10
C PRO A 119 4.82 4.49 -17.18
N ASP A 120 6.13 4.30 -16.98
CA ASP A 120 7.01 3.61 -17.93
C ASP A 120 6.99 2.08 -17.75
N VAL A 121 6.32 1.59 -16.70
CA VAL A 121 6.10 0.17 -16.45
C VAL A 121 4.62 -0.11 -16.55
N SER A 122 4.19 -0.76 -17.62
CA SER A 122 2.80 -1.16 -17.80
C SER A 122 2.45 -2.35 -16.91
N HIS A 123 1.20 -2.35 -16.41
CA HIS A 123 0.62 -3.55 -15.82
C HIS A 123 0.44 -4.61 -16.93
N PRO A 124 0.58 -5.92 -16.66
CA PRO A 124 0.43 -6.96 -17.69
C PRO A 124 -0.90 -6.92 -18.46
N ARG A 125 -1.97 -6.37 -17.84
CA ARG A 125 -3.32 -6.32 -18.41
C ARG A 125 -3.74 -4.96 -18.94
N TRP A 126 -3.02 -3.87 -18.65
CA TRP A 126 -3.33 -2.51 -19.12
C TRP A 126 -2.12 -1.59 -19.09
N SER A 127 -2.19 -0.49 -19.86
CA SER A 127 -1.19 0.58 -19.81
C SER A 127 -1.45 1.50 -18.62
N GLN A 128 -0.37 1.94 -17.97
CA GLN A 128 -0.39 2.89 -16.86
C GLN A 128 0.06 4.31 -17.27
N GLU A 129 0.22 4.56 -18.58
CA GLU A 129 0.67 5.85 -19.11
C GLU A 129 -0.31 7.00 -18.86
N LYS A 130 -1.61 6.67 -18.76
CA LYS A 130 -2.67 7.67 -18.61
C LYS A 130 -3.60 7.31 -17.46
N GLU A 131 -3.91 8.30 -16.67
CA GLU A 131 -4.84 8.21 -15.54
C GLU A 131 -6.07 9.10 -15.76
N ARG A 132 -7.15 8.81 -15.04
CA ARG A 132 -8.28 9.73 -14.86
C ARG A 132 -8.41 10.03 -13.37
N ARG A 133 -8.28 11.28 -13.00
CA ARG A 133 -8.49 11.69 -11.61
C ARG A 133 -9.98 11.81 -11.30
N ILE A 134 -10.30 11.62 -10.02
CA ILE A 134 -11.67 11.79 -9.53
C ILE A 134 -12.12 13.21 -9.79
N GLY A 135 -13.28 13.38 -10.46
CA GLY A 135 -13.83 14.68 -10.86
C GLY A 135 -13.32 15.19 -12.21
N GLU A 136 -12.32 14.58 -12.82
CA GLU A 136 -11.87 14.94 -14.18
C GLU A 136 -12.61 14.14 -15.25
N PHE A 137 -13.02 14.80 -16.33
CA PHE A 137 -13.71 14.15 -17.45
C PHE A 137 -12.74 13.43 -18.38
N PHE A 138 -11.59 14.03 -18.66
CA PHE A 138 -10.59 13.49 -19.58
C PHE A 138 -9.44 12.78 -18.85
N LYS A 139 -8.84 11.78 -19.52
CA LYS A 139 -7.59 11.19 -19.08
C LYS A 139 -6.43 12.17 -19.30
N ARG A 140 -5.48 12.17 -18.39
CA ARG A 140 -4.22 12.91 -18.49
C ARG A 140 -3.04 11.95 -18.40
N LYS A 141 -1.83 12.41 -18.75
CA LYS A 141 -0.60 11.64 -18.58
C LYS A 141 -0.36 11.38 -17.10
N THR A 142 -0.08 10.13 -16.75
CA THR A 142 0.34 9.75 -15.39
C THR A 142 1.73 10.32 -15.12
N LEU A 143 1.92 10.91 -13.95
CA LEU A 143 3.21 11.43 -13.53
C LEU A 143 3.96 10.38 -12.69
N PRO A 144 5.29 10.23 -12.87
CA PRO A 144 6.11 9.39 -12.00
C PRO A 144 5.87 9.75 -10.53
N PHE A 145 5.84 8.73 -9.68
CA PHE A 145 5.53 8.90 -8.25
C PHE A 145 4.23 9.70 -8.00
N ASN A 146 3.25 9.57 -8.90
CA ASN A 146 2.00 10.33 -8.82
C ASN A 146 2.18 11.86 -8.73
N GLY A 147 3.29 12.38 -9.27
CA GLY A 147 3.66 13.78 -9.24
C GLY A 147 4.52 14.22 -8.05
N TYR A 148 4.91 13.31 -7.17
CA TYR A 148 5.79 13.59 -6.00
C TYR A 148 7.27 13.29 -6.24
N ALA A 149 7.71 13.23 -7.50
CA ALA A 149 9.08 12.86 -7.85
C ALA A 149 10.14 13.75 -7.16
N GLU A 150 9.92 15.07 -7.08
CA GLU A 150 10.84 15.99 -6.43
C GLU A 150 11.04 15.69 -4.95
N GLN A 151 10.03 15.16 -4.29
CA GLN A 151 10.06 14.88 -2.85
C GLN A 151 10.61 13.49 -2.52
N VAL A 152 10.42 12.49 -3.42
CA VAL A 152 10.65 11.09 -3.06
C VAL A 152 11.63 10.35 -3.97
N ALA A 153 11.97 10.86 -5.16
CA ALA A 153 12.81 10.12 -6.10
C ALA A 153 14.21 9.77 -5.52
N GLN A 154 14.76 10.60 -4.65
CA GLN A 154 16.04 10.35 -3.98
C GLN A 154 16.02 9.09 -3.09
N LEU A 155 14.86 8.67 -2.56
CA LEU A 155 14.73 7.42 -1.79
C LEU A 155 15.10 6.19 -2.63
N TYR A 156 15.02 6.32 -3.94
CA TYR A 156 15.21 5.23 -4.91
C TYR A 156 16.46 5.44 -5.78
N ALA A 157 17.34 6.36 -5.39
CA ALA A 157 18.58 6.64 -6.12
C ALA A 157 19.42 5.36 -6.28
N GLY A 158 19.83 5.07 -7.52
CA GLY A 158 20.60 3.86 -7.84
C GLY A 158 19.76 2.58 -8.02
N MET A 159 18.45 2.64 -7.86
CA MET A 159 17.55 1.50 -8.11
C MET A 159 17.03 1.51 -9.54
N ASP A 160 16.99 0.34 -10.18
CA ASP A 160 16.28 0.16 -11.44
C ASP A 160 14.77 0.00 -11.16
N LEU A 161 14.01 1.08 -11.35
CA LEU A 161 12.58 1.13 -11.07
C LEU A 161 11.71 0.34 -12.08
N ARG A 162 12.31 -0.22 -13.14
CA ARG A 162 11.61 -1.18 -14.00
C ARG A 162 11.63 -2.59 -13.41
N LYS A 163 12.68 -2.89 -12.65
CA LYS A 163 12.87 -4.17 -11.96
C LYS A 163 12.28 -4.16 -10.55
N PHE A 164 12.42 -3.03 -9.86
CA PHE A 164 11.95 -2.82 -8.49
C PHE A 164 10.66 -1.96 -8.48
N TYR A 165 9.60 -2.54 -8.99
CA TYR A 165 8.28 -1.91 -9.06
C TYR A 165 7.35 -2.31 -7.90
#